data_3a6e1e03268e7b06846f3fa39c247280
#
_entry.id   3a6e1e03268e7b06846f3fa39c247280
#
_cell.length_a   1.000
_cell.length_b   1.000
_cell.length_c   1.000
_cell.angle_alpha   90.00
_cell.angle_beta   90.00
_cell.angle_gamma   90.00
#
_symmetry.space_group_name_H-M   'P 1'
#
loop_
_entity.id
_entity.type
_entity.pdbx_description
1 polymer ?
#
loop_
_entity_poly.entity_id
_entity_poly.type
_entity_poly.pdbx_seq_one_letter_code
_entity_poly.pdbx_strand_id
1 'polypeptide(L)'
;MTEARSKARPSHDTADEMQRPTVAAALVLAVVTAFGLHALVSAPALRQAAEAELARVIADEDRDVCGRFGLRPGTTPFVACSRELANVRRKQSDRDQATAAGIL
;
A
#
# COMPACT_ATOMS: atom_id res chain seq x y z
N MET A 1 -37.52 -49.65 -39.77
CA MET A 1 -36.29 -48.89 -40.10
C MET A 1 -36.33 -47.59 -39.36
N THR A 2 -35.73 -47.57 -38.26
CA THR A 2 -35.57 -46.36 -37.46
C THR A 2 -34.28 -45.71 -37.88
N GLU A 3 -34.38 -44.71 -38.75
CA GLU A 3 -33.27 -43.80 -38.96
C GLU A 3 -33.01 -43.05 -37.69
N ALA A 4 -31.94 -43.37 -37.07
CA ALA A 4 -31.38 -42.53 -36.04
C ALA A 4 -30.94 -41.22 -36.70
N ARG A 5 -31.82 -40.26 -36.78
CA ARG A 5 -31.48 -38.89 -37.08
C ARG A 5 -30.60 -38.41 -35.96
N SER A 6 -29.35 -38.57 -36.14
CA SER A 6 -28.34 -37.89 -35.44
C SER A 6 -28.54 -36.39 -35.70
N LYS A 7 -29.38 -35.74 -34.91
CA LYS A 7 -29.57 -34.34 -34.93
C LYS A 7 -28.25 -33.74 -34.43
N ALA A 8 -27.37 -33.45 -35.35
CA ALA A 8 -26.20 -32.67 -35.06
C ALA A 8 -26.71 -31.34 -34.47
N ARG A 9 -26.67 -31.22 -33.19
CA ARG A 9 -26.88 -29.94 -32.53
C ARG A 9 -25.81 -29.01 -33.04
N PRO A 10 -26.18 -27.88 -33.59
CA PRO A 10 -25.21 -26.86 -33.96
C PRO A 10 -24.37 -26.57 -32.71
N SER A 11 -23.08 -26.57 -32.90
CA SER A 11 -22.06 -26.39 -31.88
C SER A 11 -22.08 -24.98 -31.27
N HIS A 12 -23.23 -24.58 -30.75
CA HIS A 12 -23.30 -23.36 -29.92
C HIS A 12 -22.53 -23.53 -28.61
N ASP A 13 -22.41 -24.78 -28.15
CA ASP A 13 -21.73 -25.09 -26.91
C ASP A 13 -20.22 -24.85 -26.95
N THR A 14 -19.59 -25.02 -28.12
CA THR A 14 -18.15 -24.79 -28.28
C THR A 14 -17.77 -23.31 -28.35
N ALA A 15 -18.64 -22.47 -28.92
CA ALA A 15 -18.43 -21.02 -28.94
C ALA A 15 -18.62 -20.41 -27.53
N ASP A 16 -19.62 -20.89 -26.79
CA ASP A 16 -19.85 -20.45 -25.41
C ASP A 16 -18.75 -20.94 -24.47
N GLU A 17 -18.23 -22.13 -24.67
CA GLU A 17 -17.16 -22.70 -23.86
C GLU A 17 -15.81 -22.01 -24.10
N MET A 18 -15.54 -21.56 -25.33
CA MET A 18 -14.37 -20.72 -25.65
C MET A 18 -14.54 -19.29 -25.18
N GLN A 19 -15.76 -18.79 -25.11
CA GLN A 19 -16.06 -17.42 -24.76
C GLN A 19 -16.02 -17.17 -23.26
N ARG A 20 -16.32 -18.19 -22.43
CA ARG A 20 -16.27 -18.13 -20.98
C ARG A 20 -14.88 -17.80 -20.41
N PRO A 21 -13.77 -18.48 -20.80
CA PRO A 21 -12.46 -18.13 -20.32
C PRO A 21 -11.97 -16.78 -20.79
N THR A 22 -12.36 -16.32 -21.99
CA THR A 22 -12.01 -14.99 -22.50
C THR A 22 -12.78 -13.89 -21.78
N VAL A 23 -14.06 -14.10 -21.49
CA VAL A 23 -14.88 -13.17 -20.70
C VAL A 23 -14.37 -13.10 -19.27
N ALA A 24 -14.06 -14.25 -18.65
CA ALA A 24 -13.48 -14.30 -17.32
C ALA A 24 -12.13 -13.58 -17.26
N ALA A 25 -11.25 -13.81 -18.25
CA ALA A 25 -9.97 -13.11 -18.36
C ALA A 25 -10.15 -11.60 -18.53
N ALA A 26 -11.09 -11.18 -19.36
CA ALA A 26 -11.40 -9.76 -19.56
C ALA A 26 -11.93 -9.10 -18.28
N LEU A 27 -12.79 -9.78 -17.54
CA LEU A 27 -13.31 -9.30 -16.25
C LEU A 27 -12.19 -9.18 -15.21
N VAL A 28 -11.33 -10.18 -15.10
CA VAL A 28 -10.17 -10.13 -14.19
C VAL A 28 -9.26 -8.97 -14.56
N LEU A 29 -8.96 -8.81 -15.84
CA LEU A 29 -8.13 -7.70 -16.32
C LEU A 29 -8.77 -6.35 -16.00
N ALA A 30 -10.07 -6.19 -16.23
CA ALA A 30 -10.80 -4.97 -15.92
C ALA A 30 -10.75 -4.65 -14.41
N VAL A 31 -10.96 -5.65 -13.56
CA VAL A 31 -10.89 -5.49 -12.09
C VAL A 31 -9.47 -5.11 -11.66
N VAL A 32 -8.46 -5.81 -12.14
CA VAL A 32 -7.04 -5.51 -11.80
C VAL A 32 -6.66 -4.11 -12.26
N THR A 33 -7.08 -3.71 -13.46
CA THR A 33 -6.82 -2.37 -13.99
C THR A 33 -7.53 -1.30 -13.15
N ALA A 34 -8.79 -1.52 -12.81
CA ALA A 34 -9.56 -0.60 -11.99
C ALA A 34 -8.93 -0.43 -10.60
N PHE A 35 -8.54 -1.52 -9.95
CA PHE A 35 -7.83 -1.47 -8.66
C PHE A 35 -6.47 -0.80 -8.78
N GLY A 36 -5.72 -1.09 -9.83
CA GLY A 36 -4.42 -0.46 -10.10
C GLY A 36 -4.54 1.05 -10.29
N LEU A 37 -5.50 1.49 -11.09
CA LEU A 37 -5.77 2.92 -11.31
C LEU A 37 -6.24 3.59 -10.02
N HIS A 38 -7.13 2.95 -9.28
CA HIS A 38 -7.60 3.46 -7.99
C HIS A 38 -6.44 3.61 -6.99
N ALA A 39 -5.58 2.61 -6.90
CA ALA A 39 -4.41 2.66 -6.03
C ALA A 39 -3.44 3.79 -6.43
N LEU A 40 -3.19 3.98 -7.72
CA LEU A 40 -2.34 5.07 -8.22
C LEU A 40 -2.91 6.45 -7.91
N VAL A 41 -4.22 6.63 -8.07
CA VAL A 41 -4.89 7.91 -7.79
C VAL A 41 -4.96 8.18 -6.29
N SER A 42 -5.17 7.14 -5.48
CA SER A 42 -5.32 7.26 -4.03
C SER A 42 -3.98 7.28 -3.28
N ALA A 43 -2.90 6.77 -3.87
CA ALA A 43 -1.60 6.67 -3.22
C ALA A 43 -1.06 7.99 -2.67
N PRO A 44 -1.14 9.14 -3.38
CA PRO A 44 -0.67 10.42 -2.82
C PRO A 44 -1.44 10.83 -1.57
N ALA A 45 -2.76 10.68 -1.55
CA ALA A 45 -3.59 11.02 -0.40
C ALA A 45 -3.29 10.11 0.80
N LEU A 46 -3.11 8.81 0.56
CA LEU A 46 -2.73 7.85 1.61
C LEU A 46 -1.34 8.13 2.17
N ARG A 47 -0.39 8.51 1.33
CA ARG A 47 0.96 8.91 1.77
C ARG A 47 0.91 10.15 2.63
N GLN A 48 0.19 11.18 2.21
CA GLN A 48 0.02 12.40 2.99
C GLN A 48 -0.63 12.12 4.34
N ALA A 49 -1.66 11.28 4.38
CA ALA A 49 -2.30 10.89 5.62
C ALA A 49 -1.34 10.12 6.54
N ALA A 50 -0.55 9.21 6.00
CA ALA A 50 0.45 8.44 6.75
C ALA A 50 1.57 9.35 7.27
N GLU A 51 2.05 10.30 6.47
CA GLU A 51 3.07 11.28 6.88
C GLU A 51 2.54 12.20 7.99
N ALA A 52 1.29 12.66 7.87
CA ALA A 52 0.66 13.49 8.89
C ALA A 52 0.50 12.73 10.21
N GLU A 53 0.10 11.46 10.15
CA GLU A 53 -0.02 10.62 11.34
C GLU A 53 1.35 10.35 11.97
N LEU A 54 2.36 10.05 11.18
CA LEU A 54 3.73 9.86 11.64
C LEU A 54 4.27 11.13 12.31
N ALA A 55 4.04 12.30 11.70
CA ALA A 55 4.45 13.58 12.26
C ALA A 55 3.79 13.84 13.62
N ARG A 56 2.52 13.46 13.77
CA ARG A 56 1.79 13.56 15.03
C ARG A 56 2.38 12.66 16.10
N VAL A 57 2.63 11.40 15.78
CA VAL A 57 3.24 10.43 16.69
C VAL A 57 4.63 10.90 17.14
N ILE A 58 5.44 11.39 16.21
CA ILE A 58 6.76 11.95 16.52
C ILE A 58 6.65 13.16 17.43
N ALA A 59 5.73 14.07 17.17
CA ALA A 59 5.52 15.26 18.01
C ALA A 59 5.08 14.87 19.43
N ASP A 60 4.20 13.89 19.57
CA ASP A 60 3.75 13.39 20.87
C ASP A 60 4.89 12.70 21.64
N GLU A 61 5.70 11.93 20.95
CA GLU A 61 6.88 11.27 21.53
C GLU A 61 7.93 12.29 21.98
N ASP A 62 8.21 13.30 21.16
CA ASP A 62 9.14 14.37 21.51
C ASP A 62 8.65 15.15 22.75
N ARG A 63 7.36 15.42 22.81
CA ARG A 63 6.74 16.08 23.95
C ARG A 63 6.86 15.24 25.22
N ASP A 64 6.66 13.95 25.13
CA ASP A 64 6.78 13.03 26.25
C ASP A 64 8.23 12.90 26.71
N VAL A 65 9.16 12.62 25.81
CA VAL A 65 10.58 12.41 26.13
C VAL A 65 11.22 13.70 26.62
N CYS A 66 11.07 14.81 25.89
CA CYS A 66 11.64 16.10 26.27
C CYS A 66 10.97 16.66 27.53
N GLY A 67 9.67 16.37 27.71
CA GLY A 67 8.92 16.74 28.92
C GLY A 67 9.44 16.07 30.19
N ARG A 68 9.96 14.84 30.10
CA ARG A 68 10.59 14.15 31.22
C ARG A 68 11.85 14.85 31.70
N PHE A 69 12.53 15.61 30.85
CA PHE A 69 13.66 16.46 31.19
C PHE A 69 13.23 17.86 31.68
N GLY A 70 11.94 18.09 31.84
CA GLY A 70 11.40 19.38 32.29
C GLY A 70 11.33 20.44 31.18
N LEU A 71 11.49 20.06 29.91
CA LEU A 71 11.46 20.97 28.79
C LEU A 71 10.02 21.22 28.32
N ARG A 72 9.66 22.50 28.09
CA ARG A 72 8.32 22.86 27.63
C ARG A 72 8.30 23.06 26.12
N PRO A 73 7.23 22.58 25.42
CA PRO A 73 7.06 22.86 24.00
C PRO A 73 7.13 24.38 23.70
N GLY A 74 7.71 24.72 22.56
CA GLY A 74 7.88 26.09 22.13
C GLY A 74 9.09 26.83 22.71
N THR A 75 9.88 26.20 23.55
CA THR A 75 11.13 26.76 24.09
C THR A 75 12.33 26.29 23.25
N THR A 76 13.40 27.11 23.27
CA THR A 76 14.66 26.77 22.58
C THR A 76 15.26 25.43 23.07
N PRO A 77 15.29 25.15 24.38
CA PRO A 77 15.77 23.85 24.87
C PRO A 77 14.93 22.67 24.37
N PHE A 78 13.62 22.85 24.26
CA PHE A 78 12.74 21.82 23.70
C PHE A 78 13.05 21.54 22.22
N VAL A 79 13.25 22.59 21.42
CA VAL A 79 13.63 22.47 20.01
C VAL A 79 14.96 21.73 19.85
N ALA A 80 15.93 22.03 20.69
CA ALA A 80 17.22 21.32 20.72
C ALA A 80 17.04 19.83 21.05
N CYS A 81 16.21 19.50 22.02
CA CYS A 81 15.85 18.13 22.40
C CYS A 81 15.18 17.38 21.22
N SER A 82 14.18 17.98 20.60
CA SER A 82 13.50 17.41 19.44
C SER A 82 14.45 17.16 18.27
N ARG A 83 15.36 18.08 18.03
CA ARG A 83 16.38 17.94 16.98
C ARG A 83 17.31 16.78 17.24
N GLU A 84 17.73 16.59 18.49
CA GLU A 84 18.57 15.46 18.87
C GLU A 84 17.83 14.13 18.70
N LEU A 85 16.57 14.04 19.09
CA LEU A 85 15.71 12.88 18.85
C LEU A 85 15.57 12.58 17.36
N ALA A 86 15.40 13.60 16.54
CA ALA A 86 15.33 13.46 15.07
C ALA A 86 16.65 12.88 14.50
N ASN A 87 17.79 13.32 15.03
CA ASN A 87 19.11 12.80 14.64
C ASN A 87 19.26 11.32 15.01
N VAL A 88 18.81 10.93 16.19
CA VAL A 88 18.83 9.52 16.64
C VAL A 88 17.95 8.66 15.74
N ARG A 89 16.74 9.11 15.42
CA ARG A 89 15.82 8.40 14.50
C ARG A 89 16.43 8.22 13.12
N ARG A 90 17.10 9.25 12.61
CA ARG A 90 17.77 9.19 11.30
C ARG A 90 18.88 8.18 11.30
N LYS A 91 19.74 8.17 12.33
CA LYS A 91 20.81 7.18 12.47
C LYS A 91 20.26 5.76 12.56
N GLN A 92 19.16 5.57 13.26
CA GLN A 92 18.50 4.26 13.34
C GLN A 92 17.94 3.81 12.00
N SER A 93 17.25 4.70 11.30
CA SER A 93 16.74 4.43 9.96
C SER A 93 17.87 4.06 8.98
N ASP A 94 18.99 4.77 9.02
CA ASP A 94 20.17 4.48 8.19
C ASP A 94 20.74 3.09 8.51
N ARG A 95 20.80 2.70 9.77
CA ARG A 95 21.23 1.36 10.19
C ARG A 95 20.29 0.27 9.71
N ASP A 96 18.98 0.51 9.83
CA ASP A 96 17.95 -0.44 9.39
C ASP A 96 18.00 -0.65 7.88
N GLN A 97 18.19 0.42 7.12
CA GLN A 97 18.38 0.35 5.67
C GLN A 97 19.66 -0.39 5.28
N ALA A 98 20.76 -0.12 5.97
CA ALA A 98 22.02 -0.81 5.74
C ALA A 98 21.91 -2.30 6.05
N THR A 99 21.21 -2.66 7.13
CA THR A 99 20.95 -4.06 7.49
C THR A 99 20.06 -4.75 6.45
N ALA A 100 19.00 -4.08 5.99
CA ALA A 100 18.12 -4.60 4.95
C ALA A 100 18.88 -4.81 3.63
N ALA A 101 19.75 -3.89 3.25
CA ALA A 101 20.61 -4.02 2.07
C ALA A 101 21.63 -5.15 2.19
N GLY A 102 22.12 -5.44 3.39
CA GLY A 102 23.03 -6.54 3.66
C GLY A 102 22.38 -7.93 3.64
N ILE A 103 21.06 -8.02 3.76
CA ILE A 103 20.30 -9.27 3.67
C ILE A 103 20.01 -9.65 2.21
N LEU A 104 19.97 -8.68 1.33
CA LEU A 104 19.73 -8.86 -0.10
C LEU A 104 21.03 -9.10 -0.86
#